data_ad8da62f4b2afbc002ed4a8c3c319770
#
_entry.id   ad8da62f4b2afbc002ed4a8c3c319770
#
_cell.length_a   1.000
_cell.length_b   1.000
_cell.length_c   1.000
_cell.angle_alpha   90.00
_cell.angle_beta   90.00
_cell.angle_gamma   90.00
#
_symmetry.space_group_name_H-M   'P 1'
#
loop_
_entity.id
_entity.type
_entity.pdbx_description
1 polymer ?
#
loop_
_entity_poly.entity_id
_entity_poly.type
_entity_poly.pdbx_seq_one_letter_code
_entity_poly.pdbx_strand_id
1 'polypeptide(L)'
;MLVGSLWQSSGHGKNTLPSQEKTDNRGKKWTLIASHRHTGDDVGMNRELNDIGVTVAGVPAAALPRCSGVYRFFSEEGSLLYIGKSVDIKSRVMQHWNEARKPGRHQRLMSQLYRVDCQLTAGEVGALLIENAAIKADTPLFNRRQRRLRRLWTVQLSPGEGGFLQPKAIDFAPTGDRNIETFGLFANKHRIDTALRQYARDQGLCLRVLGLDRGKGPCFPYQLGHCDGACMGEEPASLHNERLRQVLERQRIAAWPFAGPLLLAEHNALPTEGQPEYQFHLVDQWAWQGCFDTPAEARSALTASHRAPFDRDAYRLIFSALHRGRVALFDPRSGEPVPNPLLRSAVPTD
;
A
#
# COMPACT_ATOMS: atom_id res chain seq x y z
N MET A 1 2.42 25.21 12.25
CA MET A 1 1.97 25.59 13.62
C MET A 1 0.58 25.05 14.01
N LEU A 2 -0.30 24.65 13.10
CA LEU A 2 -1.67 24.18 13.42
C LEU A 2 -1.75 22.75 14.00
N VAL A 3 -0.78 21.90 13.81
CA VAL A 3 -0.82 20.48 14.24
C VAL A 3 -0.47 20.32 15.74
N GLY A 4 0.25 21.28 16.34
CA GLY A 4 0.62 21.22 17.76
C GLY A 4 -0.58 21.26 18.72
N SER A 5 -1.71 21.87 18.31
CA SER A 5 -2.93 21.99 19.13
C SER A 5 -3.75 20.70 19.21
N LEU A 6 -3.60 19.79 18.26
CA LEU A 6 -4.34 18.50 18.22
C LEU A 6 -3.89 17.52 19.32
N TRP A 7 -2.70 17.74 19.89
CA TRP A 7 -2.15 16.89 20.94
C TRP A 7 -2.70 17.20 22.35
N GLN A 8 -3.35 18.34 22.54
CA GLN A 8 -3.83 18.81 23.84
C GLN A 8 -5.34 18.70 24.08
N SER A 9 -6.15 18.42 23.04
CA SER A 9 -7.61 18.36 23.19
C SER A 9 -8.13 16.94 23.38
N SER A 10 -8.14 16.46 24.62
CA SER A 10 -8.98 15.34 25.07
C SER A 10 -10.32 15.90 25.58
N GLY A 11 -11.20 16.30 24.68
CA GLY A 11 -12.55 16.78 25.01
C GLY A 11 -13.59 15.85 24.38
N HIS A 12 -14.31 15.09 25.22
CA HIS A 12 -15.39 14.21 24.81
C HIS A 12 -16.59 15.02 24.30
N GLY A 13 -16.73 15.11 22.99
CA GLY A 13 -17.94 15.60 22.35
C GLY A 13 -18.61 14.47 21.59
N LYS A 14 -19.65 13.85 22.14
CA LYS A 14 -20.52 12.91 21.44
C LYS A 14 -21.42 13.69 20.48
N ASN A 15 -21.06 13.75 19.19
CA ASN A 15 -21.99 14.19 18.14
C ASN A 15 -22.57 12.96 17.45
N THR A 16 -23.74 12.52 17.88
CA THR A 16 -24.60 11.62 17.14
C THR A 16 -25.38 12.43 16.11
N LEU A 17 -25.07 12.27 14.82
CA LEU A 17 -25.91 12.81 13.77
C LEU A 17 -27.21 11.98 13.70
N PRO A 18 -28.39 12.62 13.55
CA PRO A 18 -29.66 11.89 13.48
C PRO A 18 -29.75 11.09 12.17
N SER A 19 -30.23 9.85 12.28
CA SER A 19 -30.60 9.03 11.15
C SER A 19 -31.68 9.71 10.32
N GLN A 20 -31.44 9.98 9.04
CA GLN A 20 -32.46 10.52 8.13
C GLN A 20 -33.11 9.38 7.35
N GLU A 21 -34.37 9.12 7.62
CA GLU A 21 -35.23 8.29 6.73
C GLU A 21 -35.71 9.14 5.55
N LYS A 22 -35.49 8.64 4.34
CA LYS A 22 -36.02 9.22 3.11
C LYS A 22 -36.72 8.13 2.31
N THR A 23 -37.78 8.51 1.60
CA THR A 23 -38.59 7.62 0.77
C THR A 23 -38.44 8.03 -0.69
N ASP A 24 -38.23 7.10 -1.61
CA ASP A 24 -38.21 7.39 -3.04
C ASP A 24 -39.61 7.53 -3.63
N ASN A 25 -39.70 7.99 -4.88
CA ASN A 25 -40.97 8.17 -5.60
C ASN A 25 -41.72 6.85 -5.86
N ARG A 26 -41.23 5.71 -5.41
CA ARG A 26 -41.85 4.38 -5.50
C ARG A 26 -42.21 3.79 -4.14
N GLY A 27 -42.14 4.59 -3.06
CA GLY A 27 -42.50 4.17 -1.71
C GLY A 27 -41.48 3.29 -0.98
N LYS A 28 -40.27 3.09 -1.52
CA LYS A 28 -39.23 2.37 -0.80
C LYS A 28 -38.52 3.28 0.20
N LYS A 29 -38.55 2.87 1.46
CA LYS A 29 -37.85 3.54 2.56
C LYS A 29 -36.40 3.13 2.56
N TRP A 30 -35.49 4.09 2.82
CA TRP A 30 -34.08 3.88 3.05
C TRP A 30 -33.61 4.76 4.21
N THR A 31 -32.68 4.26 4.98
CA THR A 31 -32.15 4.93 6.16
C THR A 31 -30.67 5.23 5.93
N LEU A 32 -30.31 6.51 6.06
CA LEU A 32 -28.91 6.92 6.13
C LEU A 32 -28.44 6.66 7.58
N ILE A 33 -27.66 5.63 7.81
CA ILE A 33 -27.12 5.32 9.13
C ILE A 33 -25.69 5.85 9.17
N ALA A 34 -25.48 6.99 9.81
CA ALA A 34 -24.18 7.40 10.29
C ALA A 34 -23.96 6.73 11.66
N SER A 35 -23.28 5.60 11.72
CA SER A 35 -23.06 4.92 13.00
C SER A 35 -21.66 5.21 13.52
N HIS A 36 -21.60 6.00 14.58
CA HIS A 36 -20.51 5.97 15.53
C HIS A 36 -20.88 4.93 16.60
N ARG A 37 -20.33 3.74 16.58
CA ARG A 37 -20.38 2.81 17.73
C ARG A 37 -18.97 2.51 18.19
N HIS A 38 -18.64 3.00 19.37
CA HIS A 38 -17.61 2.43 20.21
C HIS A 38 -18.22 1.27 21.00
N THR A 39 -17.77 0.06 20.79
CA THR A 39 -17.85 -1.02 21.78
C THR A 39 -16.46 -1.57 21.95
N GLY A 40 -15.98 -1.56 23.19
CA GLY A 40 -14.70 -2.12 23.57
C GLY A 40 -14.69 -3.66 23.43
N ASP A 41 -13.48 -4.19 23.40
CA ASP A 41 -13.12 -5.60 23.47
C ASP A 41 -13.37 -6.43 22.20
N ASP A 42 -12.53 -6.18 21.15
CA ASP A 42 -11.94 -7.28 20.38
C ASP A 42 -10.65 -6.80 19.69
N VAL A 43 -9.53 -7.46 20.00
CA VAL A 43 -8.21 -7.20 19.43
C VAL A 43 -8.12 -7.92 18.09
N GLY A 44 -8.72 -7.38 17.08
CA GLY A 44 -8.64 -7.86 15.72
C GLY A 44 -9.22 -6.81 14.79
N MET A 45 -8.39 -6.19 13.98
CA MET A 45 -8.58 -5.33 12.78
C MET A 45 -10.01 -5.01 12.26
N ASN A 46 -11.05 -5.02 13.11
CA ASN A 46 -12.42 -4.62 12.81
C ASN A 46 -12.77 -3.37 13.63
N ARG A 47 -12.24 -2.19 13.21
CA ARG A 47 -12.86 -0.93 13.56
C ARG A 47 -14.01 -0.68 12.59
N GLU A 48 -15.22 -0.57 13.13
CA GLU A 48 -16.36 0.08 12.46
C GLU A 48 -15.98 1.55 12.26
N LEU A 49 -15.34 1.83 11.14
CA LEU A 49 -15.04 3.18 10.67
C LEU A 49 -16.34 3.74 10.09
N ASN A 50 -16.54 5.06 10.19
CA ASN A 50 -17.71 5.83 9.72
C ASN A 50 -18.24 5.34 8.36
N ASP A 51 -19.00 4.25 8.35
CA ASP A 51 -19.57 3.67 7.15
C ASP A 51 -20.92 4.31 6.86
N ILE A 52 -20.98 5.08 5.77
CA ILE A 52 -22.27 5.54 5.23
C ILE A 52 -22.79 4.43 4.32
N GLY A 53 -23.75 3.64 4.82
CA GLY A 53 -24.41 2.58 4.03
C GLY A 53 -25.47 3.17 3.10
N VAL A 54 -25.37 2.89 1.80
CA VAL A 54 -26.31 3.33 0.78
C VAL A 54 -26.80 2.12 -0.01
N THR A 55 -28.09 1.80 0.07
CA THR A 55 -28.71 0.67 -0.64
C THR A 55 -28.95 1.01 -2.12
N VAL A 56 -28.50 0.19 -3.06
CA VAL A 56 -28.44 0.52 -4.50
C VAL A 56 -29.70 0.11 -5.29
N ALA A 57 -30.53 -0.76 -4.78
CA ALA A 57 -31.85 -0.99 -5.41
C ALA A 57 -32.77 0.23 -5.23
N GLY A 58 -32.38 1.37 -5.83
CA GLY A 58 -33.13 2.63 -5.74
C GLY A 58 -32.38 3.83 -5.18
N VAL A 59 -31.05 3.74 -4.95
CA VAL A 59 -30.28 4.89 -4.46
C VAL A 59 -30.14 5.94 -5.56
N PRO A 60 -30.60 7.18 -5.32
CA PRO A 60 -30.21 8.26 -6.20
C PRO A 60 -28.69 8.41 -6.14
N ALA A 61 -28.04 8.44 -7.29
CA ALA A 61 -26.62 8.75 -7.40
C ALA A 61 -26.21 10.03 -6.64
N ALA A 62 -27.19 10.86 -6.28
CA ALA A 62 -27.03 12.04 -5.44
C ALA A 62 -26.54 11.73 -4.02
N ALA A 63 -26.85 10.56 -3.46
CA ALA A 63 -26.48 10.18 -2.09
C ALA A 63 -25.02 9.69 -1.95
N LEU A 64 -24.33 9.39 -3.05
CA LEU A 64 -22.94 8.97 -3.00
C LEU A 64 -22.01 10.18 -2.76
N PRO A 65 -21.03 10.05 -1.85
CA PRO A 65 -20.11 11.14 -1.50
C PRO A 65 -19.16 11.49 -2.67
N ARG A 66 -18.89 12.80 -2.83
CA ARG A 66 -17.93 13.34 -3.81
C ARG A 66 -16.60 13.67 -3.14
N CYS A 67 -16.00 12.69 -2.48
CA CYS A 67 -14.75 12.87 -1.76
C CYS A 67 -13.93 11.59 -1.75
N SER A 68 -12.71 11.69 -1.21
CA SER A 68 -11.79 10.56 -1.07
C SER A 68 -12.33 9.50 -0.10
N GLY A 69 -12.12 8.24 -0.45
CA GLY A 69 -12.43 7.13 0.43
C GLY A 69 -12.41 5.77 -0.23
N VAL A 70 -12.85 4.79 0.54
CA VAL A 70 -12.99 3.39 0.16
C VAL A 70 -14.48 3.05 0.10
N TYR A 71 -14.90 2.35 -0.94
CA TYR A 71 -16.27 1.85 -1.09
C TYR A 71 -16.29 0.34 -1.17
N ARG A 72 -17.34 -0.25 -0.59
CA ARG A 72 -17.57 -1.70 -0.55
C ARG A 72 -18.91 -2.01 -1.19
N PHE A 73 -18.93 -3.00 -2.08
CA PHE A 73 -20.13 -3.49 -2.76
C PHE A 73 -20.56 -4.81 -2.14
N PHE A 74 -21.83 -4.88 -1.78
CA PHE A 74 -22.43 -6.07 -1.16
C PHE A 74 -23.61 -6.59 -2.02
N SER A 75 -23.80 -7.91 -2.00
CA SER A 75 -25.00 -8.54 -2.54
C SER A 75 -26.19 -8.39 -1.58
N GLU A 76 -27.38 -8.83 -2.00
CA GLU A 76 -28.60 -8.84 -1.18
C GLU A 76 -28.43 -9.72 0.07
N GLU A 77 -27.70 -10.83 -0.06
CA GLU A 77 -27.39 -11.76 1.05
C GLU A 77 -26.24 -11.24 1.95
N GLY A 78 -25.74 -10.02 1.72
CA GLY A 78 -24.66 -9.42 2.50
C GLY A 78 -23.27 -9.90 2.14
N SER A 79 -23.11 -10.66 1.05
CA SER A 79 -21.78 -11.10 0.59
C SER A 79 -20.97 -9.93 0.03
N LEU A 80 -19.72 -9.76 0.47
CA LEU A 80 -18.83 -8.72 -0.02
C LEU A 80 -18.34 -9.05 -1.44
N LEU A 81 -18.79 -8.25 -2.40
CA LEU A 81 -18.50 -8.44 -3.82
C LEU A 81 -17.20 -7.77 -4.24
N TYR A 82 -16.99 -6.51 -3.82
CA TYR A 82 -15.88 -5.69 -4.28
C TYR A 82 -15.51 -4.61 -3.28
N ILE A 83 -14.22 -4.30 -3.19
CA ILE A 83 -13.69 -3.12 -2.50
C ILE A 83 -12.92 -2.28 -3.52
N GLY A 84 -13.08 -0.97 -3.47
CA GLY A 84 -12.33 -0.04 -4.31
C GLY A 84 -12.12 1.29 -3.62
N LYS A 85 -11.06 2.01 -4.03
CA LYS A 85 -10.76 3.37 -3.58
C LYS A 85 -11.07 4.40 -4.66
N SER A 86 -11.33 5.61 -4.24
CA SER A 86 -11.42 6.75 -5.15
C SER A 86 -11.07 8.06 -4.43
N VAL A 87 -10.68 9.06 -5.18
CA VAL A 87 -10.63 10.47 -4.75
C VAL A 87 -12.01 11.15 -4.90
N ASP A 88 -12.91 10.56 -5.67
CA ASP A 88 -14.33 10.90 -5.79
C ASP A 88 -15.11 9.59 -5.90
N ILE A 89 -15.68 9.13 -4.78
CA ILE A 89 -16.40 7.85 -4.71
C ILE A 89 -17.58 7.84 -5.69
N LYS A 90 -18.37 8.92 -5.75
CA LYS A 90 -19.53 9.02 -6.65
C LYS A 90 -19.14 8.79 -8.10
N SER A 91 -18.15 9.53 -8.59
CA SER A 91 -17.68 9.40 -9.96
C SER A 91 -17.21 7.98 -10.26
N ARG A 92 -16.51 7.34 -9.31
CA ARG A 92 -16.00 5.98 -9.47
C ARG A 92 -17.08 4.91 -9.49
N VAL A 93 -18.06 5.01 -8.61
CA VAL A 93 -19.22 4.09 -8.58
C VAL A 93 -20.05 4.24 -9.87
N MET A 94 -20.28 5.47 -10.33
CA MET A 94 -20.96 5.73 -11.60
C MET A 94 -20.18 5.19 -12.82
N GLN A 95 -18.85 5.21 -12.77
CA GLN A 95 -18.03 4.59 -13.80
C GLN A 95 -18.26 3.07 -13.86
N HIS A 96 -18.28 2.36 -12.71
CA HIS A 96 -18.63 0.93 -12.67
C HIS A 96 -19.99 0.66 -13.30
N TRP A 97 -20.99 1.52 -13.02
CA TRP A 97 -22.33 1.41 -13.58
C TRP A 97 -22.32 1.55 -15.11
N ASN A 98 -21.59 2.53 -15.63
CA ASN A 98 -21.48 2.74 -17.08
C ASN A 98 -20.74 1.62 -17.78
N GLU A 99 -19.66 1.09 -17.18
CA GLU A 99 -18.90 -0.04 -17.71
C GLU A 99 -19.72 -1.35 -17.70
N ALA A 100 -20.71 -1.47 -16.82
CA ALA A 100 -21.60 -2.63 -16.74
C ALA A 100 -22.59 -2.75 -17.92
N ARG A 101 -22.72 -1.71 -18.74
CA ARG A 101 -23.53 -1.74 -19.98
C ARG A 101 -22.94 -2.70 -21.04
N LYS A 102 -21.64 -3.02 -20.93
CA LYS A 102 -20.98 -3.99 -21.81
C LYS A 102 -20.89 -5.36 -21.13
N PRO A 103 -21.09 -6.47 -21.91
CA PRO A 103 -20.91 -7.82 -21.36
C PRO A 103 -19.53 -8.00 -20.72
N GLY A 104 -19.50 -8.58 -19.52
CA GLY A 104 -18.21 -8.87 -18.87
C GLY A 104 -18.25 -8.85 -17.35
N ARG A 105 -17.08 -8.61 -16.76
CA ARG A 105 -16.89 -8.64 -15.30
C ARG A 105 -17.70 -7.55 -14.57
N HIS A 106 -17.71 -6.33 -15.12
CA HIS A 106 -18.44 -5.22 -14.51
C HIS A 106 -19.94 -5.47 -14.54
N GLN A 107 -20.48 -6.01 -15.63
CA GLN A 107 -21.91 -6.39 -15.69
C GLN A 107 -22.24 -7.42 -14.60
N ARG A 108 -21.41 -8.48 -14.45
CA ARG A 108 -21.63 -9.51 -13.42
C ARG A 108 -21.48 -8.97 -11.99
N LEU A 109 -20.61 -8.00 -11.76
CA LEU A 109 -20.47 -7.33 -10.48
C LEU A 109 -21.72 -6.49 -10.17
N MET A 110 -22.13 -5.63 -11.12
CA MET A 110 -23.22 -4.68 -10.91
C MET A 110 -24.60 -5.35 -10.91
N SER A 111 -24.77 -6.52 -11.56
CA SER A 111 -26.04 -7.27 -11.49
C SER A 111 -26.29 -7.88 -10.10
N GLN A 112 -25.25 -8.09 -9.30
CA GLN A 112 -25.34 -8.63 -7.93
C GLN A 112 -25.31 -7.52 -6.87
N LEU A 113 -25.05 -6.27 -7.28
CA LEU A 113 -24.92 -5.15 -6.35
C LEU A 113 -26.27 -4.79 -5.73
N TYR A 114 -26.33 -4.84 -4.41
CA TYR A 114 -27.49 -4.44 -3.62
C TYR A 114 -27.19 -3.23 -2.73
N ARG A 115 -26.01 -3.17 -2.07
CA ARG A 115 -25.61 -2.11 -1.13
C ARG A 115 -24.20 -1.62 -1.42
N VAL A 116 -24.01 -0.31 -1.24
CA VAL A 116 -22.68 0.34 -1.25
C VAL A 116 -22.41 0.95 0.12
N ASP A 117 -21.35 0.53 0.78
CA ASP A 117 -20.85 1.17 1.98
C ASP A 117 -19.64 2.04 1.60
N CYS A 118 -19.56 3.25 2.18
CA CYS A 118 -18.51 4.21 1.90
C CYS A 118 -17.79 4.59 3.20
N GLN A 119 -16.48 4.40 3.22
CA GLN A 119 -15.60 4.87 4.28
C GLN A 119 -14.82 6.07 3.77
N LEU A 120 -15.08 7.25 4.35
CA LEU A 120 -14.44 8.49 3.91
C LEU A 120 -13.04 8.61 4.50
N THR A 121 -12.12 9.21 3.74
CA THR A 121 -10.73 9.43 4.16
C THR A 121 -10.34 10.88 4.00
N ALA A 122 -9.37 11.36 4.79
CA ALA A 122 -8.82 12.70 4.64
C ALA A 122 -8.22 12.91 3.25
N GLY A 123 -7.63 11.85 2.67
CA GLY A 123 -7.06 11.95 1.34
C GLY A 123 -6.82 10.60 0.65
N GLU A 124 -5.99 10.63 -0.39
CA GLU A 124 -5.73 9.47 -1.24
C GLU A 124 -4.83 8.43 -0.56
N VAL A 125 -3.90 8.84 0.31
CA VAL A 125 -2.97 7.92 0.98
C VAL A 125 -3.75 6.99 1.90
N GLY A 126 -4.65 7.53 2.72
CA GLY A 126 -5.55 6.76 3.56
C GLY A 126 -6.43 5.81 2.76
N ALA A 127 -7.06 6.31 1.70
CA ALA A 127 -7.90 5.49 0.82
C ALA A 127 -7.13 4.29 0.24
N LEU A 128 -5.90 4.49 -0.21
CA LEU A 128 -5.05 3.43 -0.77
C LEU A 128 -4.63 2.39 0.27
N LEU A 129 -4.21 2.83 1.46
CA LEU A 129 -3.76 1.92 2.54
C LEU A 129 -4.92 1.09 3.08
N ILE A 130 -6.08 1.73 3.30
CA ILE A 130 -7.29 1.06 3.80
C ILE A 130 -7.82 0.07 2.75
N GLU A 131 -7.92 0.47 1.46
CA GLU A 131 -8.32 -0.45 0.38
C GLU A 131 -7.42 -1.68 0.33
N ASN A 132 -6.09 -1.48 0.33
CA ASN A 132 -5.13 -2.57 0.27
C ASN A 132 -5.29 -3.55 1.44
N ALA A 133 -5.43 -3.06 2.66
CA ALA A 133 -5.62 -3.88 3.85
C ALA A 133 -6.97 -4.62 3.82
N ALA A 134 -8.06 -3.91 3.50
CA ALA A 134 -9.39 -4.48 3.44
C ALA A 134 -9.52 -5.58 2.37
N ILE A 135 -8.96 -5.40 1.17
CA ILE A 135 -8.97 -6.45 0.14
C ILE A 135 -8.26 -7.73 0.63
N LYS A 136 -7.18 -7.60 1.40
CA LYS A 136 -6.40 -8.75 1.90
C LYS A 136 -7.08 -9.43 3.08
N ALA A 137 -7.72 -8.67 3.96
CA ALA A 137 -8.48 -9.19 5.09
C ALA A 137 -9.78 -9.88 4.65
N ASP A 138 -10.58 -9.18 3.85
CA ASP A 138 -11.96 -9.58 3.54
C ASP A 138 -12.07 -10.44 2.29
N THR A 139 -11.04 -10.50 1.44
CA THR A 139 -10.97 -11.30 0.20
C THR A 139 -12.21 -11.24 -0.70
N PRO A 140 -12.65 -10.05 -1.16
CA PRO A 140 -13.91 -9.87 -1.88
C PRO A 140 -13.97 -10.68 -3.18
N LEU A 141 -15.17 -11.12 -3.60
CA LEU A 141 -15.37 -12.03 -4.73
C LEU A 141 -14.74 -11.53 -6.04
N PHE A 142 -14.80 -10.23 -6.30
CA PHE A 142 -14.31 -9.62 -7.54
C PHE A 142 -12.92 -8.98 -7.46
N ASN A 143 -12.24 -8.90 -6.30
CA ASN A 143 -10.86 -8.40 -6.18
C ASN A 143 -9.82 -9.52 -6.34
N ARG A 144 -9.69 -10.12 -7.50
CA ARG A 144 -8.87 -11.35 -7.68
C ARG A 144 -7.35 -11.15 -7.57
N ARG A 145 -6.82 -9.95 -7.84
CA ARG A 145 -5.37 -9.73 -7.99
C ARG A 145 -4.63 -9.42 -6.70
N GLN A 146 -5.29 -8.94 -5.65
CA GLN A 146 -4.68 -8.40 -4.43
C GLN A 146 -4.94 -9.24 -3.16
N ARG A 147 -5.58 -10.40 -3.28
CA ARG A 147 -6.14 -11.18 -2.16
C ARG A 147 -5.14 -11.86 -1.22
N ARG A 148 -3.83 -11.91 -1.52
CA ARG A 148 -2.90 -12.73 -0.73
C ARG A 148 -1.67 -11.95 -0.34
N LEU A 149 -1.38 -11.92 0.97
CA LEU A 149 -0.02 -11.74 1.47
C LEU A 149 0.80 -12.92 0.95
N ARG A 150 1.70 -12.65 0.00
CA ARG A 150 2.57 -13.69 -0.56
C ARG A 150 3.91 -13.61 0.16
N ARG A 151 4.48 -14.76 0.51
CA ARG A 151 5.90 -14.87 0.82
C ARG A 151 6.67 -14.10 -0.24
N LEU A 152 7.46 -13.14 0.20
CA LEU A 152 8.22 -12.28 -0.69
C LEU A 152 9.67 -12.75 -0.71
N TRP A 153 10.28 -12.60 -1.86
CA TRP A 153 11.69 -12.90 -2.07
C TRP A 153 12.42 -11.61 -2.41
N THR A 154 13.69 -11.55 -2.00
CA THR A 154 14.58 -10.45 -2.35
C THR A 154 15.94 -11.00 -2.79
N VAL A 155 16.74 -10.17 -3.43
CA VAL A 155 18.11 -10.49 -3.81
C VAL A 155 19.05 -9.92 -2.75
N GLN A 156 19.94 -10.75 -2.24
CA GLN A 156 21.09 -10.37 -1.44
C GLN A 156 22.36 -10.66 -2.24
N LEU A 157 23.32 -9.74 -2.24
CA LEU A 157 24.63 -10.01 -2.81
C LEU A 157 25.52 -10.72 -1.80
N SER A 158 26.21 -11.76 -2.23
CA SER A 158 27.20 -12.48 -1.43
C SER A 158 28.50 -12.64 -2.21
N PRO A 159 29.66 -12.70 -1.54
CA PRO A 159 30.92 -13.07 -2.18
C PRO A 159 30.82 -14.44 -2.85
N GLY A 160 31.32 -14.54 -4.07
CA GLY A 160 31.45 -15.75 -4.86
C GLY A 160 32.93 -16.02 -5.22
N GLU A 161 33.12 -16.99 -6.11
CA GLU A 161 34.47 -17.34 -6.58
C GLU A 161 35.14 -16.20 -7.36
N GLY A 162 36.47 -16.11 -7.31
CA GLY A 162 37.23 -15.12 -8.06
C GLY A 162 36.94 -13.65 -7.69
N GLY A 163 36.31 -13.38 -6.52
CA GLY A 163 35.95 -12.03 -6.10
C GLY A 163 34.67 -11.47 -6.73
N PHE A 164 33.97 -12.27 -7.53
CA PHE A 164 32.71 -11.90 -8.09
C PHE A 164 31.57 -11.88 -7.05
N LEU A 165 30.64 -10.94 -7.17
CA LEU A 165 29.41 -10.94 -6.38
C LEU A 165 28.35 -11.83 -7.01
N GLN A 166 27.73 -12.66 -6.19
CA GLN A 166 26.63 -13.53 -6.61
C GLN A 166 25.30 -13.09 -6.00
N PRO A 167 24.27 -12.88 -6.82
CA PRO A 167 22.93 -12.61 -6.34
C PRO A 167 22.28 -13.89 -5.77
N LYS A 168 21.89 -13.86 -4.51
CA LYS A 168 21.15 -14.96 -3.85
C LYS A 168 19.73 -14.56 -3.58
N ALA A 169 18.78 -15.43 -3.98
CA ALA A 169 17.38 -15.28 -3.64
C ALA A 169 17.15 -15.72 -2.19
N ILE A 170 16.80 -14.79 -1.33
CA ILE A 170 16.45 -15.05 0.08
C ILE A 170 15.00 -14.66 0.35
N ASP A 171 14.41 -15.22 1.41
CA ASP A 171 13.14 -14.73 1.93
C ASP A 171 13.30 -13.30 2.41
N PHE A 172 12.37 -12.46 2.00
CA PHE A 172 12.32 -11.11 2.51
C PHE A 172 11.72 -11.13 3.93
N ALA A 173 12.55 -10.86 4.91
CA ALA A 173 12.12 -10.48 6.24
C ALA A 173 12.43 -8.99 6.42
N PRO A 174 11.48 -8.16 6.86
CA PRO A 174 11.74 -6.77 7.21
C PRO A 174 12.59 -6.78 8.50
N THR A 175 13.89 -6.94 8.34
CA THR A 175 14.83 -6.86 9.44
C THR A 175 15.21 -5.40 9.63
N GLY A 176 15.20 -4.92 10.87
CA GLY A 176 15.76 -3.60 11.20
C GLY A 176 17.29 -3.53 11.06
N ASP A 177 17.92 -4.57 10.55
CA ASP A 177 19.35 -4.62 10.31
C ASP A 177 19.69 -3.81 9.04
N ARG A 178 20.21 -2.61 9.27
CA ARG A 178 20.65 -1.67 8.22
C ARG A 178 21.86 -2.17 7.42
N ASN A 179 22.54 -3.23 7.88
CA ASN A 179 23.74 -3.77 7.24
C ASN A 179 23.42 -4.78 6.13
N ILE A 180 22.20 -5.27 6.03
CA ILE A 180 21.80 -6.23 4.99
C ILE A 180 21.24 -5.47 3.79
N GLU A 181 22.05 -5.36 2.74
CA GLU A 181 21.61 -4.81 1.47
C GLU A 181 20.74 -5.82 0.72
N THR A 182 19.49 -5.44 0.50
CA THR A 182 18.52 -6.26 -0.26
C THR A 182 17.92 -5.49 -1.43
N PHE A 183 17.71 -6.19 -2.53
CA PHE A 183 17.31 -5.59 -3.79
C PHE A 183 16.07 -6.25 -4.37
N GLY A 184 15.05 -5.45 -4.62
CA GLY A 184 13.80 -5.85 -5.23
C GLY A 184 12.90 -6.73 -4.36
N LEU A 185 11.60 -6.62 -4.55
CA LEU A 185 10.57 -7.44 -3.93
C LEU A 185 9.88 -8.30 -4.99
N PHE A 186 10.10 -9.60 -4.91
CA PHE A 186 9.64 -10.56 -5.92
C PHE A 186 8.64 -11.55 -5.34
N ALA A 187 7.67 -11.95 -6.15
CA ALA A 187 6.64 -12.91 -5.73
C ALA A 187 7.16 -14.35 -5.58
N ASN A 188 8.27 -14.69 -6.25
CA ASN A 188 8.93 -16.00 -6.21
C ASN A 188 10.34 -15.92 -6.82
N LYS A 189 11.14 -16.97 -6.62
CA LYS A 189 12.51 -17.08 -7.15
C LYS A 189 12.58 -16.99 -8.67
N HIS A 190 11.63 -17.57 -9.39
CA HIS A 190 11.59 -17.50 -10.85
C HIS A 190 11.51 -16.06 -11.40
N ARG A 191 10.81 -15.16 -10.66
CA ARG A 191 10.79 -13.74 -11.02
C ARG A 191 12.13 -13.05 -10.80
N ILE A 192 12.90 -13.49 -9.81
CA ILE A 192 14.29 -13.03 -9.62
C ILE A 192 15.15 -13.47 -10.81
N ASP A 193 15.11 -14.75 -11.17
CA ASP A 193 15.88 -15.27 -12.30
C ASP A 193 15.53 -14.53 -13.61
N THR A 194 14.25 -14.28 -13.85
CA THR A 194 13.78 -13.51 -15.00
C THR A 194 14.34 -12.08 -15.01
N ALA A 195 14.31 -11.40 -13.87
CA ALA A 195 14.85 -10.05 -13.73
C ALA A 195 16.37 -10.01 -13.92
N LEU A 196 17.09 -10.93 -13.29
CA LEU A 196 18.54 -11.02 -13.41
C LEU A 196 18.97 -11.34 -14.85
N ARG A 197 18.26 -12.21 -15.58
CA ARG A 197 18.50 -12.45 -17.01
C ARG A 197 18.26 -11.21 -17.85
N GLN A 198 17.25 -10.42 -17.52
CA GLN A 198 17.02 -9.14 -18.20
C GLN A 198 18.16 -8.16 -17.93
N TYR A 199 18.58 -8.02 -16.66
CA TYR A 199 19.71 -7.17 -16.28
C TYR A 199 21.02 -7.62 -16.95
N ALA A 200 21.23 -8.92 -17.07
CA ALA A 200 22.39 -9.47 -17.76
C ALA A 200 22.41 -9.05 -19.23
N ARG A 201 21.29 -9.11 -19.92
CA ARG A 201 21.18 -8.64 -21.31
C ARG A 201 21.43 -7.14 -21.46
N ASP A 202 20.83 -6.35 -20.57
CA ASP A 202 20.86 -4.88 -20.66
C ASP A 202 22.24 -4.30 -20.30
N GLN A 203 23.03 -5.02 -19.49
CA GLN A 203 24.30 -4.56 -18.92
C GLN A 203 25.50 -5.46 -19.28
N GLY A 204 25.33 -6.44 -20.16
CA GLY A 204 26.40 -7.35 -20.54
C GLY A 204 26.94 -8.22 -19.39
N LEU A 205 26.13 -8.52 -18.35
CA LEU A 205 26.57 -9.31 -17.22
C LEU A 205 26.66 -10.80 -17.56
N CYS A 206 27.63 -11.48 -16.98
CA CYS A 206 27.88 -12.90 -17.21
C CYS A 206 26.84 -13.78 -16.48
N LEU A 207 26.01 -14.52 -17.23
CA LEU A 207 25.02 -15.44 -16.66
C LEU A 207 25.62 -16.53 -15.77
N ARG A 208 26.83 -16.95 -16.04
CA ARG A 208 27.52 -17.97 -15.22
C ARG A 208 27.93 -17.42 -13.87
N VAL A 209 28.55 -16.24 -13.85
CA VAL A 209 28.90 -15.54 -12.61
C VAL A 209 27.65 -15.27 -11.78
N LEU A 210 26.53 -14.92 -12.42
CA LEU A 210 25.24 -14.74 -11.74
C LEU A 210 24.59 -16.03 -11.25
N GLY A 211 25.18 -17.23 -11.55
CA GLY A 211 24.60 -18.52 -11.16
C GLY A 211 23.37 -18.95 -12.00
N LEU A 212 23.11 -18.29 -13.12
CA LEU A 212 21.96 -18.52 -14.00
C LEU A 212 22.28 -19.48 -15.18
N ASP A 213 23.54 -19.76 -15.41
CA ASP A 213 24.05 -20.74 -16.37
C ASP A 213 24.98 -21.74 -15.66
N ARG A 214 24.72 -23.04 -15.83
CA ARG A 214 25.46 -24.15 -15.20
C ARG A 214 26.31 -24.96 -16.17
N GLY A 215 26.44 -24.55 -17.42
CA GLY A 215 27.22 -25.24 -18.44
C GLY A 215 28.74 -25.27 -18.13
N LYS A 216 29.52 -26.02 -18.90
CA LYS A 216 30.99 -26.00 -18.88
C LYS A 216 31.51 -25.10 -20.02
N GLY A 217 32.66 -24.46 -19.83
CA GLY A 217 33.27 -23.56 -20.84
C GLY A 217 32.60 -22.17 -20.89
N PRO A 218 32.75 -21.37 -21.96
CA PRO A 218 32.19 -20.03 -22.09
C PRO A 218 30.68 -20.02 -22.01
N CYS A 219 30.07 -19.03 -21.35
CA CYS A 219 28.62 -18.91 -21.28
C CYS A 219 28.03 -18.53 -22.65
N PHE A 220 26.76 -18.87 -22.89
CA PHE A 220 26.13 -18.63 -24.17
C PHE A 220 26.13 -17.12 -24.59
N PRO A 221 25.86 -16.15 -23.71
CA PRO A 221 25.99 -14.72 -24.06
C PRO A 221 27.38 -14.32 -24.52
N TYR A 222 28.44 -14.88 -23.92
CA TYR A 222 29.81 -14.61 -24.37
C TYR A 222 30.05 -15.08 -25.79
N GLN A 223 29.60 -16.30 -26.15
CA GLN A 223 29.71 -16.82 -27.50
C GLN A 223 29.01 -15.97 -28.55
N LEU A 224 28.02 -15.19 -28.14
CA LEU A 224 27.27 -14.25 -28.99
C LEU A 224 27.80 -12.79 -28.93
N GLY A 225 28.90 -12.55 -28.22
CA GLY A 225 29.43 -11.18 -28.04
C GLY A 225 28.58 -10.27 -27.15
N HIS A 226 27.70 -10.85 -26.30
CA HIS A 226 26.80 -10.10 -25.40
C HIS A 226 27.27 -10.10 -23.96
N CYS A 227 28.50 -10.52 -23.67
CA CYS A 227 29.10 -10.59 -22.34
C CYS A 227 30.61 -10.42 -22.47
N ASP A 228 31.22 -9.67 -21.54
CA ASP A 228 32.65 -9.30 -21.58
C ASP A 228 33.59 -10.40 -21.04
N GLY A 229 33.13 -11.65 -20.94
CA GLY A 229 33.98 -12.80 -20.67
C GLY A 229 34.35 -12.99 -19.19
N ALA A 230 33.61 -12.50 -18.22
CA ALA A 230 33.90 -12.68 -16.79
C ALA A 230 34.10 -14.15 -16.39
N CYS A 231 33.38 -15.11 -16.97
CA CYS A 231 33.57 -16.54 -16.73
C CYS A 231 34.79 -17.13 -17.43
N MET A 232 35.43 -16.38 -18.32
CA MET A 232 36.68 -16.74 -19.03
C MET A 232 37.91 -16.04 -18.46
N GLY A 233 37.70 -15.16 -17.46
CA GLY A 233 38.78 -14.36 -16.86
C GLY A 233 39.15 -13.10 -17.67
N GLU A 234 38.39 -12.76 -18.70
CA GLU A 234 38.65 -11.59 -19.52
C GLU A 234 38.15 -10.29 -18.89
N GLU A 235 37.07 -10.37 -18.13
CA GLU A 235 36.54 -9.24 -17.38
C GLU A 235 36.94 -9.33 -15.90
N PRO A 236 37.56 -8.27 -15.32
CA PRO A 236 37.83 -8.19 -13.89
C PRO A 236 36.56 -8.20 -13.03
N ALA A 237 36.63 -8.89 -11.88
CA ALA A 237 35.49 -8.96 -10.95
C ALA A 237 35.00 -7.56 -10.48
N SER A 238 35.93 -6.60 -10.33
CA SER A 238 35.57 -5.23 -9.95
C SER A 238 34.57 -4.56 -10.93
N LEU A 239 34.83 -4.67 -12.23
CA LEU A 239 34.00 -4.07 -13.27
C LEU A 239 32.63 -4.77 -13.37
N HIS A 240 32.61 -6.10 -13.36
CA HIS A 240 31.37 -6.87 -13.35
C HIS A 240 30.52 -6.54 -12.12
N ASN A 241 31.13 -6.49 -10.94
CA ASN A 241 30.46 -6.19 -9.67
C ASN A 241 29.89 -4.78 -9.65
N GLU A 242 30.60 -3.81 -10.21
CA GLU A 242 30.12 -2.42 -10.30
C GLU A 242 28.85 -2.34 -11.15
N ARG A 243 28.84 -2.94 -12.34
CA ARG A 243 27.65 -2.98 -13.23
C ARG A 243 26.48 -3.70 -12.56
N LEU A 244 26.76 -4.83 -11.87
CA LEU A 244 25.72 -5.56 -11.13
C LEU A 244 25.13 -4.69 -9.99
N ARG A 245 25.96 -3.99 -9.24
CA ARG A 245 25.52 -3.09 -8.18
C ARG A 245 24.69 -1.93 -8.76
N GLN A 246 25.12 -1.28 -9.82
CA GLN A 246 24.43 -0.17 -10.45
C GLN A 246 22.99 -0.54 -10.89
N VAL A 247 22.82 -1.73 -11.48
CA VAL A 247 21.50 -2.17 -11.92
C VAL A 247 20.59 -2.56 -10.75
N LEU A 248 21.16 -3.17 -9.72
CA LEU A 248 20.40 -3.58 -8.54
C LEU A 248 20.07 -2.38 -7.64
N GLU A 249 20.91 -1.35 -7.62
CA GLU A 249 20.68 -0.14 -6.82
C GLU A 249 19.33 0.53 -7.15
N ARG A 250 18.90 0.49 -8.40
CA ARG A 250 17.57 0.96 -8.83
C ARG A 250 16.41 0.18 -8.18
N GLN A 251 16.70 -0.99 -7.64
CA GLN A 251 15.76 -1.88 -6.98
C GLN A 251 16.02 -1.98 -5.47
N ARG A 252 16.96 -1.18 -4.92
CA ARG A 252 17.27 -1.22 -3.49
C ARG A 252 16.00 -1.02 -2.67
N ILE A 253 15.77 -1.92 -1.74
CA ILE A 253 14.72 -1.77 -0.75
C ILE A 253 15.23 -0.77 0.27
N ALA A 254 14.55 0.36 0.40
CA ALA A 254 14.94 1.34 1.39
C ALA A 254 14.83 0.72 2.79
N ALA A 255 15.93 0.69 3.53
CA ALA A 255 15.89 0.41 4.95
C ALA A 255 14.96 1.43 5.63
N TRP A 256 14.31 1.04 6.73
CA TRP A 256 13.50 1.99 7.50
C TRP A 256 14.41 3.10 8.05
N PRO A 257 14.27 4.36 7.58
CA PRO A 257 15.26 5.39 7.86
C PRO A 257 15.05 6.09 9.20
N PHE A 258 14.06 5.68 9.97
CA PHE A 258 13.67 6.32 11.22
C PHE A 258 14.07 5.47 12.43
N ALA A 259 14.22 6.11 13.59
CA ALA A 259 14.63 5.43 14.82
C ALA A 259 13.53 4.53 15.42
N GLY A 260 12.26 4.78 15.08
CA GLY A 260 11.11 4.04 15.61
C GLY A 260 9.89 4.13 14.73
N PRO A 261 8.70 3.79 15.25
CA PRO A 261 7.44 3.97 14.56
C PRO A 261 7.21 5.42 14.18
N LEU A 262 6.46 5.64 13.11
CA LEU A 262 6.02 6.96 12.65
C LEU A 262 4.52 7.07 12.62
N LEU A 263 4.04 8.28 12.83
CA LEU A 263 2.69 8.70 12.55
C LEU A 263 2.70 9.59 11.32
N LEU A 264 2.09 9.11 10.24
CA LEU A 264 1.90 9.87 9.01
C LEU A 264 0.55 10.57 9.11
N ALA A 265 0.55 11.91 9.12
CA ALA A 265 -0.67 12.70 9.14
C ALA A 265 -1.04 13.13 7.72
N GLU A 266 -2.22 12.74 7.28
CA GLU A 266 -2.84 13.21 6.05
C GLU A 266 -3.85 14.30 6.40
N HIS A 267 -3.77 15.45 5.73
CA HIS A 267 -4.60 16.62 5.99
C HIS A 267 -5.47 16.95 4.77
N ASN A 268 -6.75 17.20 5.02
CA ASN A 268 -7.71 17.70 4.06
C ASN A 268 -8.10 19.14 4.44
N ALA A 269 -7.65 20.09 3.67
CA ALA A 269 -7.89 21.51 3.95
C ALA A 269 -9.36 21.95 3.74
N LEU A 270 -10.14 21.17 2.98
CA LEU A 270 -11.52 21.48 2.62
C LEU A 270 -12.39 20.21 2.73
N PRO A 271 -12.60 19.67 3.94
CA PRO A 271 -13.38 18.47 4.13
C PRO A 271 -14.86 18.71 3.77
N THR A 272 -15.45 17.75 3.09
CA THR A 272 -16.91 17.71 2.87
C THR A 272 -17.60 17.12 4.12
N GLU A 273 -18.92 17.23 4.18
CA GLU A 273 -19.71 16.69 5.30
C GLU A 273 -19.39 15.20 5.55
N GLY A 274 -19.03 14.87 6.80
CA GLY A 274 -18.65 13.53 7.22
C GLY A 274 -17.23 13.09 6.82
N GLN A 275 -16.49 13.91 6.08
CA GLN A 275 -15.10 13.62 5.73
C GLN A 275 -14.17 14.09 6.84
N PRO A 276 -13.19 13.27 7.27
CA PRO A 276 -12.22 13.70 8.27
C PRO A 276 -11.30 14.81 7.72
N GLU A 277 -11.01 15.82 8.53
CA GLU A 277 -10.01 16.85 8.24
C GLU A 277 -8.61 16.28 8.35
N TYR A 278 -8.36 15.42 9.33
CA TYR A 278 -7.09 14.74 9.55
C TYR A 278 -7.30 13.24 9.65
N GLN A 279 -6.34 12.47 9.13
CA GLN A 279 -6.18 11.05 9.43
C GLN A 279 -4.72 10.71 9.71
N PHE A 280 -4.52 9.79 10.64
CA PHE A 280 -3.22 9.42 11.15
C PHE A 280 -2.94 7.94 10.86
N HIS A 281 -1.87 7.67 10.12
CA HIS A 281 -1.47 6.31 9.75
C HIS A 281 -0.24 5.92 10.55
N LEU A 282 -0.37 4.94 11.43
CA LEU A 282 0.75 4.40 12.18
C LEU A 282 1.52 3.42 11.31
N VAL A 283 2.83 3.64 11.20
CA VAL A 283 3.74 2.79 10.41
C VAL A 283 4.95 2.44 11.25
N ASP A 284 5.34 1.17 11.26
CA ASP A 284 6.56 0.68 11.90
C ASP A 284 7.29 -0.28 10.96
N GLN A 285 8.58 -0.02 10.71
CA GLN A 285 9.41 -0.84 9.81
C GLN A 285 8.72 -1.14 8.46
N TRP A 286 8.15 -0.11 7.84
CA TRP A 286 7.38 -0.18 6.60
C TRP A 286 6.06 -0.95 6.70
N ALA A 287 5.71 -1.51 7.84
CA ALA A 287 4.43 -2.17 8.06
C ALA A 287 3.39 -1.15 8.54
N TRP A 288 2.28 -1.05 7.82
CA TRP A 288 1.15 -0.22 8.21
C TRP A 288 0.37 -0.89 9.34
N GLN A 289 0.29 -0.22 10.50
CA GLN A 289 -0.34 -0.75 11.70
C GLN A 289 -1.82 -0.35 11.84
N GLY A 290 -2.26 0.66 11.09
CA GLY A 290 -3.65 1.11 11.11
C GLY A 290 -3.83 2.59 10.78
N CYS A 291 -5.10 2.98 10.65
CA CYS A 291 -5.56 4.35 10.47
C CYS A 291 -6.34 4.78 11.72
N PHE A 292 -6.13 6.03 12.17
CA PHE A 292 -6.69 6.57 13.39
C PHE A 292 -7.20 7.98 13.14
N ASP A 293 -8.24 8.38 13.87
CA ASP A 293 -8.80 9.72 13.75
C ASP A 293 -8.06 10.72 14.63
N THR A 294 -7.36 10.22 15.66
CA THR A 294 -6.57 11.06 16.58
C THR A 294 -5.18 10.48 16.84
N PRO A 295 -4.18 11.35 17.14
CA PRO A 295 -2.86 10.90 17.56
C PRO A 295 -2.88 10.06 18.85
N ALA A 296 -3.82 10.34 19.76
CA ALA A 296 -3.97 9.62 21.02
C ALA A 296 -4.35 8.14 20.80
N GLU A 297 -5.26 7.87 19.88
CA GLU A 297 -5.63 6.53 19.49
C GLU A 297 -4.45 5.77 18.86
N ALA A 298 -3.72 6.42 17.96
CA ALA A 298 -2.53 5.85 17.35
C ALA A 298 -1.45 5.51 18.39
N ARG A 299 -1.27 6.37 19.42
CA ARG A 299 -0.37 6.13 20.55
C ARG A 299 -0.79 4.91 21.35
N SER A 300 -2.07 4.75 21.63
CA SER A 300 -2.60 3.57 22.34
C SER A 300 -2.33 2.29 21.57
N ALA A 301 -2.38 2.32 20.24
CA ALA A 301 -2.09 1.18 19.39
C ALA A 301 -0.62 0.73 19.40
N LEU A 302 0.33 1.58 19.83
CA LEU A 302 1.74 1.21 19.98
C LEU A 302 1.97 0.12 21.05
N THR A 303 1.10 0.05 22.04
CA THR A 303 1.19 -0.92 23.14
C THR A 303 0.57 -2.27 22.81
N ALA A 304 -0.11 -2.39 21.67
CA ALA A 304 -0.71 -3.64 21.24
C ALA A 304 0.38 -4.70 20.98
N SER A 305 0.16 -5.90 21.49
CA SER A 305 1.10 -7.02 21.36
C SER A 305 1.20 -7.57 19.93
N HIS A 306 0.21 -7.30 19.09
CA HIS A 306 0.17 -7.77 17.70
C HIS A 306 0.56 -6.66 16.74
N ARG A 307 1.65 -6.90 15.99
CA ARG A 307 2.09 -6.00 14.91
C ARG A 307 1.63 -6.56 13.58
N ALA A 308 1.10 -5.67 12.73
CA ALA A 308 0.76 -6.04 11.37
C ALA A 308 2.02 -6.51 10.61
N PRO A 309 1.92 -7.59 9.81
CA PRO A 309 3.04 -8.07 9.03
C PRO A 309 3.40 -7.07 7.91
N PHE A 310 4.65 -7.16 7.44
CA PHE A 310 5.09 -6.41 6.27
C PHE A 310 4.25 -6.76 5.04
N ASP A 311 3.79 -5.73 4.35
CA ASP A 311 3.05 -5.85 3.09
C ASP A 311 3.74 -5.03 1.99
N ARG A 312 4.13 -5.71 0.90
CA ARG A 312 4.80 -5.06 -0.25
C ARG A 312 4.00 -3.91 -0.86
N ASP A 313 2.68 -4.07 -0.96
CA ASP A 313 1.85 -3.06 -1.60
C ASP A 313 1.71 -1.84 -0.68
N ALA A 314 1.52 -2.07 0.63
CA ALA A 314 1.57 -1.02 1.65
C ALA A 314 2.94 -0.31 1.67
N TYR A 315 4.05 -1.07 1.64
CA TYR A 315 5.40 -0.50 1.54
C TYR A 315 5.52 0.50 0.37
N ARG A 316 5.08 0.10 -0.83
CA ARG A 316 5.14 0.96 -2.02
C ARG A 316 4.30 2.22 -1.89
N LEU A 317 3.13 2.11 -1.28
CA LEU A 317 2.24 3.24 -1.01
C LEU A 317 2.88 4.21 -0.03
N ILE A 318 3.39 3.71 1.09
CA ILE A 318 4.06 4.49 2.14
C ILE A 318 5.32 5.15 1.57
N PHE A 319 6.17 4.39 0.89
CA PHE A 319 7.39 4.91 0.26
C PHE A 319 7.06 6.04 -0.72
N SER A 320 6.04 5.85 -1.58
CA SER A 320 5.59 6.87 -2.52
C SER A 320 5.05 8.11 -1.83
N ALA A 321 4.29 7.95 -0.73
CA ALA A 321 3.74 9.07 0.03
C ALA A 321 4.86 9.91 0.68
N LEU A 322 5.84 9.25 1.30
CA LEU A 322 7.01 9.89 1.90
C LEU A 322 7.85 10.61 0.85
N HIS A 323 8.17 9.91 -0.25
CA HIS A 323 9.03 10.45 -1.30
C HIS A 323 8.44 11.68 -2.01
N ARG A 324 7.11 11.78 -2.06
CA ARG A 324 6.38 12.91 -2.67
C ARG A 324 5.96 13.99 -1.66
N GLY A 325 6.25 13.81 -0.36
CA GLY A 325 5.85 14.77 0.68
C GLY A 325 4.33 14.92 0.84
N ARG A 326 3.56 13.85 0.62
CA ARG A 326 2.08 13.90 0.69
C ARG A 326 1.52 13.84 2.11
N VAL A 327 2.37 13.58 3.10
CA VAL A 327 2.01 13.42 4.51
C VAL A 327 3.02 14.14 5.38
N ALA A 328 2.55 14.69 6.50
CA ALA A 328 3.42 15.18 7.55
C ALA A 328 3.81 14.03 8.49
N LEU A 329 5.00 14.10 9.09
CA LEU A 329 5.56 13.03 9.90
C LEU A 329 5.70 13.47 11.35
N PHE A 330 5.28 12.61 12.27
CA PHE A 330 5.37 12.82 13.70
C PHE A 330 5.87 11.58 14.43
N ASP A 331 6.58 11.79 15.53
CA ASP A 331 6.82 10.72 16.49
C ASP A 331 5.50 10.45 17.25
N PRO A 332 4.98 9.21 17.22
CA PRO A 332 3.68 8.92 17.83
C PRO A 332 3.70 8.99 19.37
N ARG A 333 4.88 8.99 20.02
CA ARG A 333 5.00 9.06 21.49
C ARG A 333 5.07 10.50 21.97
N SER A 334 5.95 11.31 21.37
CA SER A 334 6.15 12.71 21.77
C SER A 334 5.21 13.68 21.08
N GLY A 335 4.75 13.34 19.85
CA GLY A 335 4.00 14.25 18.99
C GLY A 335 4.86 15.26 18.25
N GLU A 336 6.15 15.16 18.38
CA GLU A 336 7.08 16.07 17.72
C GLU A 336 7.18 15.76 16.21
N PRO A 337 7.32 16.78 15.37
CA PRO A 337 7.53 16.57 13.94
C PRO A 337 8.86 15.87 13.67
N VAL A 338 8.83 14.94 12.74
CA VAL A 338 10.02 14.16 12.31
C VAL A 338 10.44 14.60 10.92
N PRO A 339 11.72 14.92 10.69
CA PRO A 339 12.23 15.21 9.35
C PRO A 339 12.04 14.01 8.40
N ASN A 340 11.71 14.28 7.14
CA ASN A 340 11.55 13.25 6.12
C ASN A 340 12.83 13.11 5.28
N PRO A 341 13.70 12.12 5.55
CA PRO A 341 14.95 11.94 4.81
C PRO A 341 14.74 11.40 3.39
N LEU A 342 13.52 10.96 3.06
CA LEU A 342 13.18 10.42 1.74
C LEU A 342 12.53 11.46 0.82
N LEU A 343 12.27 12.67 1.32
CA LEU A 343 11.70 13.73 0.51
C LEU A 343 12.67 14.06 -0.64
N ARG A 344 12.21 13.98 -1.87
CA ARG A 344 12.98 14.51 -2.99
C ARG A 344 13.22 16.01 -2.78
N SER A 345 14.47 16.39 -2.61
CA SER A 345 14.85 17.80 -2.76
C SER A 345 14.35 18.24 -4.14
N ALA A 346 13.53 19.28 -4.17
CA ALA A 346 13.25 19.96 -5.45
C ALA A 346 14.63 20.36 -5.99
N VAL A 347 15.05 19.70 -7.07
CA VAL A 347 16.21 20.20 -7.82
C VAL A 347 15.77 21.56 -8.31
N PRO A 348 16.49 22.66 -7.98
CA PRO A 348 16.20 23.94 -8.59
C PRO A 348 16.33 23.73 -10.11
N THR A 349 15.28 23.95 -10.84
CA THR A 349 15.35 24.12 -12.28
C THR A 349 15.97 25.49 -12.49
N ASP A 350 17.29 25.53 -12.79
CA ASP A 350 17.96 26.67 -13.39
C ASP A 350 17.38 26.97 -14.77
#